data_0d94069af9b0c0a96e290d727b97ac57
#
_entry.id   0d94069af9b0c0a96e290d727b97ac57
#
_cell.length_a   1.000
_cell.length_b   1.000
_cell.length_c   1.000
_cell.angle_alpha   90.00
_cell.angle_beta   90.00
_cell.angle_gamma   90.00
#
_symmetry.space_group_name_H-M   'P 1'
#
loop_
_entity.id
_entity.type
_entity.pdbx_description
1 polymer ?
#
loop_
_entity_poly.entity_id
_entity_poly.type
_entity_poly.pdbx_seq_one_letter_code
_entity_poly.pdbx_strand_id
1 'polypeptide(L)'
;MDITKLSTDAIVNAANESLLGGGGVDGAIHRAAGPQLLEECATLDGCDTGSAKITDAYRLPCKKVIHAVGPVYYSTKREGMHEKLLSGCYTTSLDLAAQNDCKSLAFSALSTGVYGYPSDEAAETAIRAVKVSNLCEYFLHGN
;
A
#
# COMPACT_ATOMS: atom_id res chain seq x y z
N MET A 1 -15.24 -1.19 6.57
CA MET A 1 -15.28 -0.35 5.35
C MET A 1 -14.47 -1.03 4.25
N ASP A 2 -15.01 -1.12 3.06
CA ASP A 2 -14.36 -1.76 1.92
C ASP A 2 -13.53 -0.72 1.15
N ILE A 3 -12.20 -0.87 1.15
CA ILE A 3 -11.29 0.07 0.51
C ILE A 3 -11.52 0.19 -1.01
N THR A 4 -12.06 -0.87 -1.65
CA THR A 4 -12.34 -0.86 -3.10
C THR A 4 -13.51 0.04 -3.47
N LYS A 5 -14.26 0.54 -2.50
CA LYS A 5 -15.42 1.41 -2.71
C LYS A 5 -15.14 2.87 -2.37
N LEU A 6 -13.93 3.18 -1.91
CA LEU A 6 -13.56 4.54 -1.54
C LEU A 6 -13.20 5.36 -2.78
N SER A 7 -13.68 6.61 -2.81
CA SER A 7 -13.40 7.55 -3.89
C SER A 7 -12.34 8.59 -3.52
N THR A 8 -11.40 8.21 -2.66
CA THR A 8 -10.19 8.99 -2.41
C THR A 8 -9.38 9.13 -3.70
N ASP A 9 -8.42 10.06 -3.74
CA ASP A 9 -7.57 10.21 -4.92
C ASP A 9 -6.74 8.95 -5.16
N ALA A 10 -6.25 8.30 -4.11
CA ALA A 10 -5.57 7.03 -4.25
C ALA A 10 -5.90 6.08 -3.08
N ILE A 11 -5.71 4.79 -3.32
CA ILE A 11 -5.71 3.77 -2.27
C ILE A 11 -4.36 3.06 -2.28
N VAL A 12 -3.90 2.60 -1.12
CA VAL A 12 -2.65 1.85 -1.00
C VAL A 12 -2.98 0.37 -0.82
N ASN A 13 -2.54 -0.42 -1.78
CA ASN A 13 -2.69 -1.87 -1.80
C ASN A 13 -1.55 -2.54 -1.03
N ALA A 14 -1.85 -3.56 -0.26
CA ALA A 14 -0.85 -4.43 0.36
C ALA A 14 -0.44 -5.51 -0.64
N ALA A 15 0.54 -5.19 -1.47
CA ALA A 15 1.01 -6.05 -2.55
C ALA A 15 2.17 -6.96 -2.11
N ASN A 16 2.51 -7.92 -2.96
CA ASN A 16 3.75 -8.68 -2.86
C ASN A 16 4.77 -8.17 -3.89
N GLU A 17 5.99 -8.68 -3.82
CA GLU A 17 7.08 -8.19 -4.68
C GLU A 17 6.85 -8.39 -6.17
N SER A 18 6.00 -9.34 -6.59
CA SER A 18 5.68 -9.54 -8.00
C SER A 18 4.73 -8.48 -8.55
N LEU A 19 3.90 -7.87 -7.72
CA LEU A 19 2.80 -6.98 -8.08
C LEU A 19 1.71 -7.65 -8.94
N LEU A 20 1.70 -8.96 -9.04
CA LEU A 20 0.79 -9.70 -9.95
C LEU A 20 -0.45 -10.23 -9.24
N GLY A 21 -0.81 -9.65 -8.11
CA GLY A 21 -2.00 -10.04 -7.37
C GLY A 21 -1.70 -11.11 -6.31
N GLY A 22 -2.69 -11.42 -5.53
CA GLY A 22 -2.60 -12.38 -4.45
C GLY A 22 -3.93 -12.51 -3.74
N GLY A 23 -3.91 -12.93 -2.48
CA GLY A 23 -5.10 -13.05 -1.66
C GLY A 23 -5.46 -11.77 -0.91
N GLY A 24 -6.48 -11.85 -0.06
CA GLY A 24 -6.89 -10.73 0.78
C GLY A 24 -7.25 -9.47 0.02
N VAL A 25 -6.80 -8.31 0.53
CA VAL A 25 -7.12 -7.01 -0.06
C VAL A 25 -6.53 -6.87 -1.47
N ASP A 26 -5.35 -7.43 -1.72
CA ASP A 26 -4.71 -7.42 -3.04
C ASP A 26 -5.61 -8.08 -4.09
N GLY A 27 -6.11 -9.27 -3.80
CA GLY A 27 -7.07 -9.95 -4.68
C GLY A 27 -8.34 -9.17 -4.89
N ALA A 28 -8.89 -8.56 -3.83
CA ALA A 28 -10.10 -7.75 -3.90
C ALA A 28 -9.92 -6.53 -4.79
N ILE A 29 -8.78 -5.85 -4.67
CA ILE A 29 -8.47 -4.67 -5.49
C ILE A 29 -8.34 -5.06 -6.96
N HIS A 30 -7.62 -6.14 -7.27
CA HIS A 30 -7.49 -6.62 -8.65
C HIS A 30 -8.84 -7.01 -9.26
N ARG A 31 -9.71 -7.69 -8.50
CA ARG A 31 -11.04 -8.05 -8.98
C ARG A 31 -11.91 -6.82 -9.27
N ALA A 32 -11.88 -5.84 -8.37
CA ALA A 32 -12.68 -4.62 -8.52
C ALA A 32 -12.16 -3.72 -9.64
N ALA A 33 -10.85 -3.64 -9.82
CA ALA A 33 -10.23 -2.82 -10.87
C ALA A 33 -10.42 -3.40 -12.27
N GLY A 34 -10.51 -4.71 -12.38
CA GLY A 34 -10.56 -5.42 -13.66
C GLY A 34 -9.16 -5.79 -14.18
N PRO A 35 -9.10 -6.55 -15.30
CA PRO A 35 -7.83 -7.15 -15.77
C PRO A 35 -6.76 -6.14 -16.20
N GLN A 36 -7.15 -4.93 -16.54
CA GLN A 36 -6.21 -3.89 -16.98
C GLN A 36 -5.21 -3.50 -15.88
N LEU A 37 -5.60 -3.60 -14.59
CA LEU A 37 -4.67 -3.32 -13.51
C LEU A 37 -3.50 -4.31 -13.50
N LEU A 38 -3.77 -5.59 -13.69
CA LEU A 38 -2.73 -6.61 -13.78
C LEU A 38 -1.81 -6.36 -14.96
N GLU A 39 -2.37 -5.97 -16.10
CA GLU A 39 -1.58 -5.64 -17.29
C GLU A 39 -0.58 -4.51 -17.03
N GLU A 40 -1.03 -3.44 -16.37
CA GLU A 40 -0.12 -2.34 -16.02
C GLU A 40 0.91 -2.77 -14.97
N CYS A 41 0.49 -3.50 -13.93
CA CYS A 41 1.40 -3.99 -12.91
C CYS A 41 2.53 -4.84 -13.50
N ALA A 42 2.22 -5.66 -14.51
CA ALA A 42 3.21 -6.51 -15.18
C ALA A 42 4.32 -5.69 -15.85
N THR A 43 4.03 -4.45 -16.26
CA THR A 43 5.05 -3.57 -16.88
C THR A 43 6.02 -2.98 -15.88
N LEU A 44 5.73 -3.07 -14.58
CA LEU A 44 6.54 -2.44 -13.54
C LEU A 44 7.72 -3.29 -13.07
N ASP A 45 7.79 -4.55 -13.49
CA ASP A 45 8.87 -5.48 -13.13
C ASP A 45 9.01 -5.67 -11.60
N GLY A 46 7.89 -5.80 -10.92
CA GLY A 46 7.88 -6.01 -9.48
C GLY A 46 8.22 -4.77 -8.67
N CYS A 47 8.36 -4.96 -7.37
CA CYS A 47 8.66 -3.88 -6.42
C CYS A 47 9.36 -4.46 -5.20
N ASP A 48 10.41 -3.80 -4.74
CA ASP A 48 11.17 -4.26 -3.57
C ASP A 48 10.36 -4.11 -2.28
N THR A 49 10.56 -5.03 -1.36
CA THR A 49 10.04 -4.90 0.01
C THR A 49 10.51 -3.57 0.62
N GLY A 50 9.62 -2.85 1.26
CA GLY A 50 9.90 -1.53 1.84
C GLY A 50 9.70 -0.37 0.88
N SER A 51 9.19 -0.64 -0.33
CA SER A 51 8.94 0.37 -1.35
C SER A 51 7.51 0.28 -1.87
N ALA A 52 7.20 1.08 -2.87
CA ALA A 52 5.87 1.13 -3.51
C ALA A 52 5.99 1.62 -4.95
N LYS A 53 5.00 1.27 -5.77
CA LYS A 53 4.85 1.76 -7.14
C LYS A 53 3.40 2.13 -7.40
N ILE A 54 3.14 3.06 -8.30
CA ILE A 54 1.81 3.60 -8.56
C ILE A 54 1.31 3.21 -9.95
N THR A 55 0.00 2.94 -10.04
CA THR A 55 -0.71 2.64 -11.30
C THR A 55 -2.00 3.43 -11.37
N ASP A 56 -2.65 3.39 -12.53
CA ASP A 56 -4.04 3.82 -12.64
C ASP A 56 -4.97 2.84 -11.92
N ALA A 57 -6.20 3.27 -11.67
CA ALA A 57 -7.16 2.50 -10.88
C ALA A 57 -8.23 1.78 -11.70
N TYR A 58 -8.33 2.10 -12.99
CA TYR A 58 -9.27 1.50 -13.95
C TYR A 58 -10.72 1.56 -13.48
N ARG A 59 -11.34 0.42 -13.10
CA ARG A 59 -12.76 0.39 -12.70
C ARG A 59 -13.01 0.76 -11.24
N LEU A 60 -11.95 1.02 -10.46
CA LEU A 60 -12.10 1.46 -9.08
C LEU A 60 -12.59 2.91 -9.03
N PRO A 61 -13.33 3.32 -7.97
CA PRO A 61 -13.79 4.71 -7.86
C PRO A 61 -12.67 5.71 -7.53
N CYS A 62 -11.53 5.25 -7.01
CA CYS A 62 -10.35 6.10 -6.81
C CYS A 62 -9.63 6.36 -8.14
N LYS A 63 -8.69 7.28 -8.15
CA LYS A 63 -7.96 7.66 -9.38
C LYS A 63 -6.69 6.86 -9.59
N LYS A 64 -6.01 6.49 -8.51
CA LYS A 64 -4.73 5.78 -8.54
C LYS A 64 -4.70 4.67 -7.50
N VAL A 65 -3.87 3.64 -7.78
CA VAL A 65 -3.53 2.61 -6.80
C VAL A 65 -2.03 2.65 -6.55
N ILE A 66 -1.65 2.72 -5.28
CA ILE A 66 -0.26 2.62 -4.87
C ILE A 66 -0.04 1.23 -4.29
N HIS A 67 0.85 0.47 -4.90
CA HIS A 67 1.13 -0.91 -4.51
C HIS A 67 2.36 -0.91 -3.60
N ALA A 68 2.15 -1.07 -2.30
CA ALA A 68 3.21 -1.08 -1.30
C ALA A 68 3.52 -2.53 -0.90
N VAL A 69 4.80 -2.85 -0.79
CA VAL A 69 5.27 -4.20 -0.44
C VAL A 69 5.85 -4.17 0.97
N GLY A 70 5.02 -4.54 1.94
CA GLY A 70 5.42 -4.55 3.34
C GLY A 70 6.33 -5.73 3.70
N PRO A 71 7.11 -5.60 4.78
CA PRO A 71 8.00 -6.65 5.22
C PRO A 71 7.27 -7.81 5.89
N VAL A 72 7.84 -9.02 5.76
CA VAL A 72 7.48 -10.17 6.59
C VAL A 72 8.13 -9.95 7.96
N TYR A 73 7.32 -9.89 9.01
CA TYR A 73 7.77 -9.43 10.33
C TYR A 73 8.94 -10.24 10.89
N TYR A 74 8.79 -11.55 10.98
CA TYR A 74 9.79 -12.38 11.67
C TYR A 74 11.14 -12.40 10.98
N SER A 75 11.18 -12.51 9.66
CA SER A 75 12.45 -12.54 8.94
C SER A 75 13.16 -11.18 8.97
N THR A 76 12.42 -10.10 8.79
CA THR A 76 13.01 -8.75 8.78
C THR A 76 13.37 -8.26 10.18
N LYS A 77 12.63 -8.70 11.21
CA LYS A 77 12.95 -8.38 12.60
C LYS A 77 14.30 -9.00 13.01
N ARG A 78 14.58 -10.22 12.58
CA ARG A 78 15.88 -10.86 12.85
C ARG A 78 17.05 -10.06 12.28
N GLU A 79 16.83 -9.37 11.16
CA GLU A 79 17.82 -8.51 10.53
C GLU A 79 17.80 -7.08 11.07
N GLY A 80 16.86 -6.76 11.97
CA GLY A 80 16.68 -5.40 12.49
C GLY A 80 16.12 -4.41 11.48
N MET A 81 15.49 -4.89 10.41
CA MET A 81 15.03 -4.05 9.28
C MET A 81 13.52 -3.84 9.21
N HIS A 82 12.75 -4.50 10.08
CA HIS A 82 11.28 -4.50 9.97
C HIS A 82 10.65 -3.09 10.04
N GLU A 83 11.09 -2.25 10.97
CA GLU A 83 10.55 -0.89 11.10
C GLU A 83 10.93 -0.01 9.92
N LYS A 84 12.18 -0.07 9.49
CA LYS A 84 12.68 0.72 8.36
C LYS A 84 11.93 0.36 7.07
N LEU A 85 11.72 -0.92 6.83
CA LEU A 85 11.03 -1.41 5.64
C LEU A 85 9.56 -1.02 5.65
N LEU A 86 8.88 -1.17 6.79
CA LEU A 86 7.47 -0.77 6.88
C LEU A 86 7.33 0.75 6.77
N SER A 87 8.17 1.50 7.44
CA SER A 87 8.19 2.96 7.32
C SER A 87 8.42 3.40 5.88
N GLY A 88 9.33 2.72 5.16
CA GLY A 88 9.60 2.97 3.74
C GLY A 88 8.37 2.80 2.86
N CYS A 89 7.51 1.83 3.15
CA CYS A 89 6.24 1.66 2.43
C CYS A 89 5.35 2.89 2.58
N TYR A 90 5.21 3.40 3.80
CA TYR A 90 4.37 4.57 4.06
C TYR A 90 4.96 5.84 3.46
N THR A 91 6.25 6.11 3.66
CA THR A 91 6.89 7.32 3.15
C THR A 91 6.92 7.33 1.62
N THR A 92 7.25 6.21 0.98
CA THR A 92 7.25 6.12 -0.49
C THR A 92 5.84 6.29 -1.04
N SER A 93 4.83 5.70 -0.39
CA SER A 93 3.43 5.85 -0.81
C SER A 93 2.98 7.31 -0.74
N LEU A 94 3.34 8.01 0.33
CA LEU A 94 3.00 9.42 0.50
C LEU A 94 3.71 10.29 -0.54
N ASP A 95 4.98 10.01 -0.85
CA ASP A 95 5.73 10.72 -1.89
C ASP A 95 5.11 10.51 -3.27
N LEU A 96 4.72 9.27 -3.60
CA LEU A 96 4.06 8.96 -4.88
C LEU A 96 2.72 9.67 -4.99
N ALA A 97 1.94 9.72 -3.91
CA ALA A 97 0.68 10.45 -3.88
C ALA A 97 0.90 11.93 -4.16
N ALA A 98 1.86 12.55 -3.51
CA ALA A 98 2.19 13.96 -3.72
C ALA A 98 2.66 14.23 -5.15
N GLN A 99 3.51 13.38 -5.71
CA GLN A 99 4.02 13.51 -7.08
C GLN A 99 2.92 13.36 -8.14
N ASN A 100 1.82 12.68 -7.81
CA ASN A 100 0.71 12.44 -8.72
C ASN A 100 -0.54 13.27 -8.39
N ASP A 101 -0.36 14.37 -7.66
CA ASP A 101 -1.43 15.30 -7.28
C ASP A 101 -2.58 14.64 -6.49
N CYS A 102 -2.30 13.58 -5.77
CA CYS A 102 -3.27 12.95 -4.90
C CYS A 102 -3.30 13.66 -3.55
N LYS A 103 -4.45 14.21 -3.19
CA LYS A 103 -4.65 14.97 -1.95
C LYS A 103 -5.31 14.16 -0.86
N SER A 104 -5.92 13.04 -1.21
CA SER A 104 -6.54 12.11 -0.26
C SER A 104 -6.04 10.70 -0.54
N LEU A 105 -5.78 9.95 0.51
CA LEU A 105 -5.16 8.64 0.43
C LEU A 105 -5.72 7.72 1.50
N ALA A 106 -6.13 6.52 1.12
CA ALA A 106 -6.56 5.50 2.07
C ALA A 106 -5.57 4.33 2.04
N PHE A 107 -5.08 3.95 3.21
CA PHE A 107 -4.15 2.83 3.36
C PHE A 107 -4.88 1.55 3.74
N SER A 108 -4.56 0.44 3.06
CA SER A 108 -4.86 -0.88 3.59
C SER A 108 -3.87 -1.21 4.72
N ALA A 109 -4.18 -2.24 5.51
CA ALA A 109 -3.28 -2.67 6.58
C ALA A 109 -2.06 -3.39 5.99
N LEU A 110 -0.90 -2.76 6.06
CA LEU A 110 0.35 -3.31 5.52
C LEU A 110 0.99 -4.27 6.51
N SER A 111 1.42 -5.44 6.02
CA SER A 111 2.17 -6.45 6.77
C SER A 111 1.46 -7.13 7.96
N THR A 112 0.26 -6.72 8.31
CA THR A 112 -0.43 -7.22 9.53
C THR A 112 -1.23 -8.50 9.33
N GLY A 113 -1.42 -8.93 8.09
CA GLY A 113 -2.07 -10.21 7.77
C GLY A 113 -1.09 -11.37 7.86
N VAL A 114 -0.93 -12.10 6.76
CA VAL A 114 -0.04 -13.28 6.69
C VAL A 114 1.43 -12.95 6.94
N TYR A 115 1.84 -11.70 6.77
CA TYR A 115 3.22 -11.27 7.06
C TYR A 115 3.50 -11.11 8.56
N GLY A 116 2.48 -11.18 9.40
CA GLY A 116 2.60 -11.33 10.85
C GLY A 116 3.08 -10.12 11.64
N TYR A 117 3.08 -8.93 11.06
CA TYR A 117 3.47 -7.71 11.76
C TYR A 117 2.44 -7.40 12.85
N PRO A 118 2.85 -7.16 14.12
CA PRO A 118 1.90 -6.80 15.17
C PRO A 118 1.16 -5.51 14.82
N SER A 119 -0.18 -5.53 14.94
CA SER A 119 -1.04 -4.42 14.48
C SER A 119 -0.74 -3.10 15.20
N ASP A 120 -0.46 -3.14 16.50
CA ASP A 120 -0.13 -1.95 17.28
C ASP A 120 1.21 -1.32 16.86
N GLU A 121 2.23 -2.14 16.63
CA GLU A 121 3.54 -1.68 16.14
C GLU A 121 3.43 -1.12 14.72
N ALA A 122 2.66 -1.77 13.86
CA ALA A 122 2.43 -1.31 12.49
C ALA A 122 1.70 0.03 12.46
N ALA A 123 0.66 0.18 13.29
CA ALA A 123 -0.10 1.43 13.40
C ALA A 123 0.78 2.58 13.88
N GLU A 124 1.66 2.33 14.85
CA GLU A 124 2.58 3.34 15.37
C GLU A 124 3.55 3.82 14.28
N THR A 125 4.10 2.89 13.50
CA THR A 125 4.98 3.22 12.38
C THR A 125 4.25 4.04 11.32
N ALA A 126 3.02 3.66 10.99
CA ALA A 126 2.18 4.38 10.03
C ALA A 126 1.92 5.82 10.49
N ILE A 127 1.53 6.00 11.74
CA ILE A 127 1.22 7.32 12.29
C ILE A 127 2.46 8.23 12.25
N ARG A 128 3.62 7.72 12.60
CA ARG A 128 4.87 8.50 12.53
C ARG A 128 5.19 8.95 11.10
N ALA A 129 5.03 8.08 10.13
CA ALA A 129 5.30 8.41 8.72
C ALA A 129 4.33 9.48 8.21
N VAL A 130 3.05 9.35 8.55
CA VAL A 130 2.00 10.29 8.10
C VAL A 130 2.17 11.67 8.73
N LYS A 131 2.62 11.76 9.98
CA LYS A 131 2.81 13.04 10.67
C LYS A 131 3.82 13.97 10.01
N VAL A 132 4.80 13.45 9.26
CA VAL A 132 5.79 14.25 8.56
C VAL A 132 5.39 14.53 7.11
N SER A 133 4.20 14.09 6.70
CA SER A 133 3.68 14.26 5.35
C SER A 133 3.01 15.62 5.16
N ASN A 134 3.06 16.15 3.94
CA ASN A 134 2.32 17.34 3.52
C ASN A 134 0.97 16.98 2.88
N LEU A 135 0.55 15.74 2.97
CA LEU A 135 -0.73 15.28 2.41
C LEU A 135 -1.89 15.90 3.19
N CYS A 136 -2.90 16.43 2.47
CA CYS A 136 -4.02 17.14 3.08
C CYS A 136 -4.99 16.19 3.80
N GLU A 137 -5.14 14.98 3.30
CA GLU A 137 -6.15 14.04 3.79
C GLU A 137 -5.66 12.60 3.63
N TYR A 138 -5.75 11.81 4.70
CA TYR A 138 -5.35 10.39 4.67
C TYR A 138 -6.24 9.59 5.62
N PHE A 139 -6.38 8.30 5.31
CA PHE A 139 -7.15 7.35 6.11
C PHE A 139 -6.36 6.07 6.31
N LEU A 140 -6.28 5.57 7.54
CA LEU A 140 -5.73 4.26 7.84
C LEU A 140 -6.88 3.27 7.94
N HIS A 141 -6.88 2.26 7.07
CA HIS A 141 -7.93 1.28 6.99
C HIS A 141 -7.45 -0.05 7.57
N GLY A 142 -8.08 -0.49 8.65
CA GLY A 142 -7.82 -1.80 9.25
C GLY A 142 -8.51 -2.92 8.48
N ASN A 143 -8.03 -4.14 8.69
CA ASN A 143 -8.65 -5.35 8.10
C ASN A 143 -10.02 -5.64 8.68
#